data_ab595ca77c144e913fc4159edf985b3c
#
_entry.id   ab595ca77c144e913fc4159edf985b3c
#
_cell.length_a   1.000
_cell.length_b   1.000
_cell.length_c   1.000
_cell.angle_alpha   90.00
_cell.angle_beta   90.00
_cell.angle_gamma   90.00
#
_symmetry.space_group_name_H-M   'P 1'
#
loop_
_entity.id
_entity.type
_entity.pdbx_description
1 polymer ?
#
loop_
_entity_poly.entity_id
_entity_poly.type
_entity_poly.pdbx_seq_one_letter_code
_entity_poly.pdbx_strand_id
1 'polypeptide(L)'
;MVLADQRKAADLYARALRLSQLTLILLTVAACATNPVTGKKELVLVSEAQEIEMGTAADQQVAPSMGYYADSALRSYVSEIGLRMARESERPQLPWKIEVVDSPVVNAFAIPGGYVYLTRGILAHMNNEAAMVGILGHEIGHVTARHSVQQISRAQLAGIGLGVGAVVVPEVRPFGDLLQTGVGLLFLKFGRDDERESDTLGVRYSLEAGYDPREMAAFFQVLDRMGERSGSDVPGWLSTHPEPQDREQRILQMVETQAPANRELRVGEEDFKRRIEGLVFGENPREGFMDGSRFKHPDLRFQVDFPAGWNVQNTRPAVYAGSPQRDAAIQLTGSPVEGGTSPEEHAGRFFRQNRLEYGTGERMRVGGFSAYRAPFRVSTSQGVLHGEAGFVIDGDMAYEILGYTYQQRYRQYRSTFLGVVDSFARLTDREALEVQPHRIVLYRVPGPMTAGDAFLRSGADQESIEDLTLLNNLRADSLVEAGTLLKIVEPPLSARAGSDNPR
;
A
#
# COMPACT_ATOMS: atom_id res chain seq x y z
N MET A 1 44.60 55.23 -11.33
CA MET A 1 44.46 54.23 -10.24
C MET A 1 43.10 53.57 -10.28
N VAL A 2 41.98 54.26 -10.42
CA VAL A 2 40.60 53.68 -10.42
C VAL A 2 40.32 52.71 -11.57
N LEU A 3 40.83 52.95 -12.80
CA LEU A 3 40.63 52.07 -13.97
C LEU A 3 41.39 50.72 -13.89
N ALA A 4 42.47 50.63 -13.14
CA ALA A 4 43.25 49.41 -12.94
C ALA A 4 42.55 48.48 -11.91
N ASP A 5 41.88 49.05 -10.91
CA ASP A 5 41.12 48.28 -9.91
C ASP A 5 39.80 47.69 -10.48
N GLN A 6 39.15 48.44 -11.38
CA GLN A 6 37.94 47.92 -12.07
C GLN A 6 38.25 46.74 -13.00
N ARG A 7 39.42 46.76 -13.68
CA ARG A 7 39.84 45.60 -14.53
C ARG A 7 40.18 44.34 -13.69
N LYS A 8 40.84 44.53 -12.52
CA LYS A 8 41.13 43.42 -11.61
C LYS A 8 39.83 42.80 -11.01
N ALA A 9 38.86 43.64 -10.67
CA ALA A 9 37.57 43.18 -10.19
C ALA A 9 36.79 42.39 -11.28
N ALA A 10 36.78 42.87 -12.52
CA ALA A 10 36.15 42.18 -13.65
C ALA A 10 36.82 40.82 -13.95
N ASP A 11 38.17 40.74 -13.88
CA ASP A 11 38.90 39.48 -14.04
C ASP A 11 38.63 38.48 -12.91
N LEU A 12 38.53 38.95 -11.66
CA LEU A 12 38.14 38.11 -10.52
C LEU A 12 36.69 37.55 -10.66
N TYR A 13 35.77 38.39 -11.07
CA TYR A 13 34.40 37.97 -11.37
C TYR A 13 34.32 36.93 -12.51
N ALA A 14 35.06 37.16 -13.61
CA ALA A 14 35.13 36.26 -14.72
C ALA A 14 35.76 34.90 -14.34
N ARG A 15 36.77 34.89 -13.49
CA ARG A 15 37.39 33.64 -12.94
C ARG A 15 36.45 32.93 -11.99
N ALA A 16 35.75 33.63 -11.10
CA ALA A 16 34.75 33.06 -10.20
C ALA A 16 33.57 32.42 -10.98
N LEU A 17 33.11 33.12 -12.05
CA LEU A 17 32.06 32.59 -12.94
C LEU A 17 32.50 31.34 -13.68
N ARG A 18 33.73 31.31 -14.20
CA ARG A 18 34.30 30.13 -14.87
C ARG A 18 34.50 28.96 -13.89
N LEU A 19 34.97 29.23 -12.67
CA LEU A 19 35.09 28.21 -11.63
C LEU A 19 33.70 27.66 -11.24
N SER A 20 32.70 28.51 -11.06
CA SER A 20 31.35 28.07 -10.74
C SER A 20 30.72 27.25 -11.89
N GLN A 21 30.96 27.64 -13.15
CA GLN A 21 30.51 26.85 -14.33
C GLN A 21 31.26 25.52 -14.43
N LEU A 22 32.58 25.47 -14.17
CA LEU A 22 33.35 24.23 -14.14
C LEU A 22 32.87 23.30 -13.02
N THR A 23 32.61 23.85 -11.83
CA THR A 23 32.08 23.09 -10.69
C THR A 23 30.69 22.54 -10.98
N LEU A 24 29.84 23.34 -11.63
CA LEU A 24 28.49 22.91 -12.03
C LEU A 24 28.55 21.78 -13.08
N ILE A 25 29.46 21.89 -14.08
CA ILE A 25 29.68 20.87 -15.09
C ILE A 25 30.26 19.58 -14.47
N LEU A 26 31.21 19.72 -13.54
CA LEU A 26 31.75 18.57 -12.80
C LEU A 26 30.70 17.87 -11.93
N LEU A 27 29.83 18.63 -11.28
CA LEU A 27 28.70 18.10 -10.51
C LEU A 27 27.67 17.38 -11.41
N THR A 28 27.37 17.89 -12.60
CA THR A 28 26.44 17.24 -13.53
C THR A 28 27.02 15.96 -14.14
N VAL A 29 28.34 15.91 -14.39
CA VAL A 29 28.99 14.69 -14.90
C VAL A 29 29.10 13.61 -13.82
N ALA A 30 29.29 14.00 -12.55
CA ALA A 30 29.33 13.08 -11.41
C ALA A 30 27.95 12.50 -11.03
N ALA A 31 26.89 13.20 -11.42
CA ALA A 31 25.49 12.81 -11.13
C ALA A 31 24.85 11.88 -12.20
N CYS A 32 25.60 11.52 -13.26
CA CYS A 32 25.12 10.61 -14.31
C CYS A 32 25.48 9.16 -13.97
N ALA A 33 24.48 8.33 -13.67
CA ALA A 33 24.62 6.87 -13.63
C ALA A 33 24.23 6.25 -14.97
N THR A 34 24.76 5.06 -15.24
CA THR A 34 24.30 4.27 -16.39
C THR A 34 23.14 3.40 -15.94
N ASN A 35 22.00 3.47 -16.66
CA ASN A 35 20.90 2.53 -16.45
C ASN A 35 21.41 1.12 -16.78
N PRO A 36 21.32 0.17 -15.84
CA PRO A 36 21.87 -1.18 -16.04
C PRO A 36 21.21 -1.95 -17.19
N VAL A 37 19.96 -1.62 -17.51
CA VAL A 37 19.15 -2.27 -18.54
C VAL A 37 19.44 -1.69 -19.94
N THR A 38 19.33 -0.37 -20.08
CA THR A 38 19.41 0.30 -21.37
C THR A 38 20.81 0.77 -21.75
N GLY A 39 21.73 0.83 -20.79
CA GLY A 39 23.07 1.42 -20.98
C GLY A 39 23.06 2.95 -21.12
N LYS A 40 21.90 3.60 -21.06
CA LYS A 40 21.77 5.06 -21.20
C LYS A 40 22.27 5.76 -19.95
N LYS A 41 22.82 6.98 -20.16
CA LYS A 41 23.17 7.87 -19.07
C LYS A 41 21.93 8.58 -18.54
N GLU A 42 21.68 8.44 -17.25
CA GLU A 42 20.55 9.00 -16.55
C GLU A 42 21.00 9.80 -15.35
N LEU A 43 20.23 10.83 -15.00
CA LEU A 43 20.52 11.67 -13.87
C LEU A 43 20.08 10.97 -12.57
N VAL A 44 21.04 10.45 -11.83
CA VAL A 44 20.83 9.74 -10.57
C VAL A 44 21.75 10.33 -9.52
N LEU A 45 21.16 10.94 -8.49
CA LEU A 45 21.88 11.57 -7.37
C LEU A 45 22.16 10.59 -6.23
N VAL A 46 21.54 9.41 -6.25
CA VAL A 46 21.59 8.40 -5.20
C VAL A 46 22.53 7.26 -5.63
N SER A 47 23.55 6.96 -4.85
CA SER A 47 24.44 5.82 -5.07
C SER A 47 23.72 4.48 -4.80
N GLU A 48 24.27 3.36 -5.26
CA GLU A 48 23.71 2.03 -4.98
C GLU A 48 23.68 1.73 -3.47
N ALA A 49 24.72 2.12 -2.74
CA ALA A 49 24.74 1.94 -1.28
C ALA A 49 23.63 2.73 -0.57
N GLN A 50 23.39 3.98 -0.97
CA GLN A 50 22.27 4.78 -0.46
C GLN A 50 20.91 4.21 -0.86
N GLU A 51 20.78 3.69 -2.09
CA GLU A 51 19.58 3.00 -2.57
C GLU A 51 19.23 1.81 -1.68
N ILE A 52 20.22 0.96 -1.35
CA ILE A 52 20.06 -0.19 -0.45
C ILE A 52 19.69 0.27 0.97
N GLU A 53 20.35 1.29 1.49
CA GLU A 53 20.07 1.84 2.82
C GLU A 53 18.63 2.37 2.91
N MET A 54 18.19 3.16 1.93
CA MET A 54 16.82 3.68 1.84
C MET A 54 15.80 2.53 1.77
N GLY A 55 16.06 1.52 0.95
CA GLY A 55 15.19 0.35 0.84
C GLY A 55 15.11 -0.45 2.13
N THR A 56 16.24 -0.66 2.81
CA THR A 56 16.28 -1.35 4.10
C THR A 56 15.48 -0.61 5.16
N ALA A 57 15.60 0.71 5.22
CA ALA A 57 14.83 1.54 6.15
C ALA A 57 13.32 1.49 5.86
N ALA A 58 12.95 1.51 4.57
CA ALA A 58 11.55 1.40 4.15
C ALA A 58 10.97 -0.01 4.41
N ASP A 59 11.74 -1.08 4.15
CA ASP A 59 11.33 -2.47 4.44
C ASP A 59 10.97 -2.67 5.91
N GLN A 60 11.69 -2.03 6.83
CA GLN A 60 11.39 -2.09 8.26
C GLN A 60 10.01 -1.53 8.61
N GLN A 61 9.42 -0.70 7.75
CA GLN A 61 8.08 -0.12 7.94
C GLN A 61 6.97 -0.95 7.29
N VAL A 62 7.30 -1.85 6.35
CA VAL A 62 6.29 -2.64 5.62
C VAL A 62 5.54 -3.59 6.57
N ALA A 63 6.26 -4.37 7.37
CA ALA A 63 5.65 -5.32 8.29
C ALA A 63 4.77 -4.65 9.35
N PRO A 64 5.17 -3.54 10.01
CA PRO A 64 4.29 -2.80 10.91
C PRO A 64 3.06 -2.21 10.22
N SER A 65 3.20 -1.75 8.97
CA SER A 65 2.13 -1.04 8.25
C SER A 65 1.10 -1.97 7.61
N MET A 66 1.55 -3.08 7.01
CA MET A 66 0.71 -3.97 6.21
C MET A 66 0.65 -5.40 6.77
N GLY A 67 1.66 -5.80 7.57
CA GLY A 67 1.85 -7.19 7.99
C GLY A 67 2.30 -8.09 6.85
N TYR A 68 2.96 -9.19 7.17
CA TYR A 68 3.17 -10.27 6.22
C TYR A 68 1.99 -11.23 6.27
N TYR A 69 1.58 -11.75 5.11
CA TYR A 69 0.49 -12.72 5.07
C TYR A 69 0.85 -13.97 5.89
N ALA A 70 -0.11 -14.48 6.67
CA ALA A 70 0.19 -15.52 7.66
C ALA A 70 0.60 -16.88 7.04
N ASP A 71 0.14 -17.19 5.81
CA ASP A 71 0.48 -18.43 5.11
C ASP A 71 1.94 -18.41 4.62
N SER A 72 2.81 -19.08 5.38
CA SER A 72 4.23 -19.18 5.05
C SER A 72 4.51 -20.00 3.78
N ALA A 73 3.64 -20.95 3.43
CA ALA A 73 3.81 -21.76 2.22
C ALA A 73 3.56 -20.92 0.96
N LEU A 74 2.50 -20.11 0.98
CA LEU A 74 2.23 -19.15 -0.10
C LEU A 74 3.34 -18.10 -0.22
N ARG A 75 3.82 -17.55 0.91
CA ARG A 75 4.93 -16.60 0.91
C ARG A 75 6.19 -17.20 0.31
N SER A 76 6.58 -18.39 0.75
CA SER A 76 7.75 -19.09 0.22
C SER A 76 7.63 -19.35 -1.27
N TYR A 77 6.44 -19.80 -1.74
CA TYR A 77 6.18 -20.05 -3.14
C TYR A 77 6.39 -18.81 -4.02
N VAL A 78 5.82 -17.66 -3.63
CA VAL A 78 6.00 -16.39 -4.35
C VAL A 78 7.46 -15.94 -4.29
N SER A 79 8.08 -16.01 -3.11
CA SER A 79 9.46 -15.60 -2.89
C SER A 79 10.45 -16.43 -3.71
N GLU A 80 10.31 -17.75 -3.76
CA GLU A 80 11.21 -18.64 -4.53
C GLU A 80 11.20 -18.34 -6.03
N ILE A 81 10.01 -18.09 -6.60
CA ILE A 81 9.86 -17.73 -8.02
C ILE A 81 10.53 -16.38 -8.29
N GLY A 82 10.17 -15.34 -7.51
CA GLY A 82 10.68 -14.01 -7.73
C GLY A 82 12.19 -13.89 -7.47
N LEU A 83 12.74 -14.57 -6.45
CA LEU A 83 14.18 -14.60 -6.19
C LEU A 83 14.97 -15.30 -7.31
N ARG A 84 14.40 -16.33 -7.94
CA ARG A 84 15.00 -16.95 -9.11
C ARG A 84 15.08 -15.96 -10.27
N MET A 85 14.00 -15.25 -10.58
CA MET A 85 13.97 -14.21 -11.62
C MET A 85 14.96 -13.07 -11.32
N ALA A 86 15.00 -12.60 -10.08
CA ALA A 86 15.87 -11.52 -9.65
C ALA A 86 17.36 -11.85 -9.79
N ARG A 87 17.74 -13.11 -9.57
CA ARG A 87 19.13 -13.60 -9.76
C ARG A 87 19.56 -13.63 -11.23
N GLU A 88 18.63 -13.74 -12.14
CA GLU A 88 18.87 -13.73 -13.60
C GLU A 88 18.74 -12.31 -14.20
N SER A 89 18.38 -11.31 -13.38
CA SER A 89 18.23 -9.91 -13.80
C SER A 89 19.60 -9.19 -13.92
N GLU A 90 19.59 -7.93 -14.39
CA GLU A 90 20.80 -7.10 -14.53
C GLU A 90 21.45 -6.70 -13.21
N ARG A 91 20.76 -6.93 -12.07
CA ARG A 91 21.29 -6.55 -10.73
C ARG A 91 21.19 -7.69 -9.71
N PRO A 92 21.78 -8.89 -10.01
CA PRO A 92 21.67 -10.06 -9.13
C PRO A 92 22.32 -9.87 -7.75
N GLN A 93 23.22 -8.91 -7.61
CA GLN A 93 23.97 -8.61 -6.38
C GLN A 93 23.16 -7.88 -5.31
N LEU A 94 21.99 -7.35 -5.64
CA LEU A 94 21.15 -6.67 -4.65
C LEU A 94 20.66 -7.64 -3.56
N PRO A 95 20.39 -7.14 -2.34
CA PRO A 95 19.82 -7.95 -1.25
C PRO A 95 18.34 -8.23 -1.48
N TRP A 96 18.01 -8.93 -2.57
CA TRP A 96 16.63 -9.17 -3.00
C TRP A 96 15.78 -9.81 -1.90
N LYS A 97 14.63 -9.23 -1.68
CA LYS A 97 13.58 -9.75 -0.81
C LYS A 97 12.23 -9.63 -1.52
N ILE A 98 11.54 -10.76 -1.64
CA ILE A 98 10.23 -10.82 -2.28
C ILE A 98 9.25 -11.42 -1.31
N GLU A 99 8.15 -10.70 -1.03
CA GLU A 99 7.29 -11.02 0.10
C GLU A 99 5.82 -10.79 -0.23
N VAL A 100 4.91 -11.49 0.48
CA VAL A 100 3.47 -11.27 0.40
C VAL A 100 3.00 -10.52 1.64
N VAL A 101 2.36 -9.37 1.43
CA VAL A 101 1.79 -8.55 2.50
C VAL A 101 0.29 -8.76 2.67
N ASP A 102 -0.18 -8.65 3.92
CA ASP A 102 -1.57 -8.86 4.30
C ASP A 102 -2.41 -7.59 4.10
N SER A 103 -2.59 -7.24 2.84
CA SER A 103 -3.41 -6.11 2.42
C SER A 103 -4.47 -6.54 1.41
N PRO A 104 -5.74 -6.14 1.56
CA PRO A 104 -6.81 -6.43 0.61
C PRO A 104 -6.69 -5.60 -0.68
N VAL A 105 -5.92 -4.53 -0.66
CA VAL A 105 -5.72 -3.65 -1.83
C VAL A 105 -5.09 -4.43 -2.97
N VAL A 106 -5.62 -4.30 -4.17
CA VAL A 106 -5.05 -4.94 -5.37
C VAL A 106 -3.82 -4.15 -5.79
N ASN A 107 -2.65 -4.58 -5.30
CA ASN A 107 -1.39 -3.87 -5.55
C ASN A 107 -0.17 -4.81 -5.51
N ALA A 108 0.87 -4.45 -6.27
CA ALA A 108 2.23 -4.90 -6.10
C ALA A 108 3.13 -3.66 -6.12
N PHE A 109 4.27 -3.70 -5.48
CA PHE A 109 5.16 -2.56 -5.47
C PHE A 109 6.60 -2.97 -5.19
N ALA A 110 7.52 -2.19 -5.75
CA ALA A 110 8.94 -2.30 -5.48
C ALA A 110 9.46 -1.04 -4.78
N ILE A 111 10.30 -1.23 -3.77
CA ILE A 111 11.05 -0.14 -3.15
C ILE A 111 12.54 -0.26 -3.49
N PRO A 112 13.31 0.83 -3.43
CA PRO A 112 14.73 0.82 -3.78
C PRO A 112 15.50 -0.33 -3.13
N GLY A 113 16.56 -0.81 -3.76
CA GLY A 113 17.48 -1.77 -3.14
C GLY A 113 17.10 -3.24 -3.25
N GLY A 114 16.04 -3.61 -4.00
CA GLY A 114 15.73 -5.02 -4.28
C GLY A 114 14.58 -5.60 -3.46
N TYR A 115 13.71 -4.80 -2.93
CA TYR A 115 12.55 -5.24 -2.15
C TYR A 115 11.28 -5.18 -2.99
N VAL A 116 10.59 -6.31 -3.17
CA VAL A 116 9.36 -6.44 -3.97
C VAL A 116 8.26 -7.07 -3.14
N TYR A 117 7.06 -6.53 -3.23
CA TYR A 117 5.91 -6.96 -2.44
C TYR A 117 4.69 -7.18 -3.33
N LEU A 118 4.00 -8.30 -3.10
CA LEU A 118 2.67 -8.54 -3.62
C LEU A 118 1.68 -8.51 -2.47
N THR A 119 0.56 -7.83 -2.67
CA THR A 119 -0.53 -7.89 -1.69
C THR A 119 -1.33 -9.19 -1.87
N ARG A 120 -1.99 -9.68 -0.82
CA ARG A 120 -2.95 -10.77 -0.98
C ARG A 120 -4.11 -10.39 -1.92
N GLY A 121 -4.45 -9.10 -1.98
CA GLY A 121 -5.47 -8.58 -2.89
C GLY A 121 -5.12 -8.81 -4.36
N ILE A 122 -3.88 -8.54 -4.80
CA ILE A 122 -3.49 -8.76 -6.19
C ILE A 122 -3.42 -10.26 -6.50
N LEU A 123 -2.90 -11.08 -5.57
CA LEU A 123 -2.86 -12.54 -5.74
C LEU A 123 -4.25 -13.15 -5.89
N ALA A 124 -5.24 -12.63 -5.14
CA ALA A 124 -6.63 -13.07 -5.24
C ALA A 124 -7.19 -12.93 -6.66
N HIS A 125 -6.84 -11.85 -7.37
CA HIS A 125 -7.37 -11.53 -8.69
C HIS A 125 -6.58 -12.16 -9.85
N MET A 126 -5.38 -12.68 -9.60
CA MET A 126 -4.63 -13.47 -10.59
C MET A 126 -5.27 -14.86 -10.77
N ASN A 127 -5.17 -15.42 -11.99
CA ASN A 127 -5.78 -16.70 -12.30
C ASN A 127 -4.76 -17.82 -12.56
N ASN A 128 -3.48 -17.48 -12.70
CA ASN A 128 -2.42 -18.44 -12.96
C ASN A 128 -1.04 -17.93 -12.52
N GLU A 129 -0.07 -18.85 -12.51
CA GLU A 129 1.31 -18.56 -12.12
C GLU A 129 2.00 -17.59 -13.09
N ALA A 130 1.68 -17.69 -14.40
CA ALA A 130 2.29 -16.83 -15.41
C ALA A 130 1.92 -15.34 -15.23
N ALA A 131 0.67 -15.04 -14.85
CA ALA A 131 0.25 -13.68 -14.51
C ALA A 131 1.05 -13.13 -13.31
N MET A 132 1.22 -13.95 -12.27
CA MET A 132 2.04 -13.58 -11.09
C MET A 132 3.50 -13.34 -11.50
N VAL A 133 4.06 -14.19 -12.33
CA VAL A 133 5.45 -14.05 -12.85
C VAL A 133 5.59 -12.78 -13.67
N GLY A 134 4.61 -12.45 -14.51
CA GLY A 134 4.59 -11.21 -15.29
C GLY A 134 4.64 -9.96 -14.42
N ILE A 135 3.83 -9.92 -13.36
CA ILE A 135 3.80 -8.80 -12.41
C ILE A 135 5.09 -8.75 -11.58
N LEU A 136 5.60 -9.89 -11.10
CA LEU A 136 6.90 -9.94 -10.43
C LEU A 136 8.02 -9.43 -11.34
N GLY A 137 8.01 -9.82 -12.62
CA GLY A 137 8.97 -9.35 -13.62
C GLY A 137 8.90 -7.85 -13.87
N HIS A 138 7.70 -7.29 -13.87
CA HIS A 138 7.47 -5.85 -13.97
C HIS A 138 8.06 -5.10 -12.76
N GLU A 139 7.80 -5.58 -11.53
CA GLU A 139 8.35 -4.98 -10.31
C GLU A 139 9.88 -5.11 -10.23
N ILE A 140 10.43 -6.28 -10.59
CA ILE A 140 11.88 -6.49 -10.70
C ILE A 140 12.44 -5.52 -11.75
N GLY A 141 11.72 -5.27 -12.84
CA GLY A 141 12.05 -4.29 -13.87
C GLY A 141 12.23 -2.87 -13.31
N HIS A 142 11.30 -2.41 -12.47
CA HIS A 142 11.42 -1.10 -11.80
C HIS A 142 12.70 -1.00 -10.95
N VAL A 143 13.09 -2.06 -10.26
CA VAL A 143 14.32 -2.10 -9.46
C VAL A 143 15.56 -2.14 -10.34
N THR A 144 15.59 -2.99 -11.36
CA THR A 144 16.76 -3.16 -12.24
C THR A 144 17.04 -1.92 -13.09
N ALA A 145 16.00 -1.26 -13.60
CA ALA A 145 16.09 0.00 -14.31
C ALA A 145 16.27 1.22 -13.37
N ARG A 146 16.18 1.03 -12.04
CA ARG A 146 16.37 2.07 -11.01
C ARG A 146 15.32 3.19 -11.07
N HIS A 147 14.09 2.93 -11.49
CA HIS A 147 13.05 3.94 -11.70
C HIS A 147 12.75 4.75 -10.43
N SER A 148 12.63 4.08 -9.27
CA SER A 148 12.40 4.76 -7.97
C SER A 148 13.50 5.75 -7.63
N VAL A 149 14.77 5.39 -7.88
CA VAL A 149 15.93 6.24 -7.60
C VAL A 149 15.99 7.44 -8.54
N GLN A 150 15.65 7.25 -9.81
CA GLN A 150 15.53 8.36 -10.77
C GLN A 150 14.44 9.35 -10.35
N GLN A 151 13.29 8.84 -9.92
CA GLN A 151 12.18 9.68 -9.47
C GLN A 151 12.53 10.48 -8.21
N ILE A 152 13.19 9.85 -7.23
CA ILE A 152 13.71 10.53 -6.03
C ILE A 152 14.70 11.62 -6.44
N SER A 153 15.61 11.31 -7.37
CA SER A 153 16.61 12.29 -7.86
C SER A 153 15.96 13.48 -8.57
N ARG A 154 14.95 13.23 -9.42
CA ARG A 154 14.16 14.29 -10.07
C ARG A 154 13.43 15.18 -9.05
N ALA A 155 12.84 14.56 -8.00
CA ALA A 155 12.15 15.29 -6.93
C ALA A 155 13.13 16.14 -6.10
N GLN A 156 14.32 15.64 -5.79
CA GLN A 156 15.37 16.41 -5.09
C GLN A 156 15.81 17.64 -5.89
N LEU A 157 16.00 17.49 -7.20
CA LEU A 157 16.36 18.62 -8.07
C LEU A 157 15.25 19.66 -8.18
N ALA A 158 13.99 19.22 -8.29
CA ALA A 158 12.85 20.13 -8.29
C ALA A 158 12.73 20.89 -6.94
N GLY A 159 13.02 20.24 -5.83
CA GLY A 159 13.07 20.86 -4.50
C GLY A 159 14.17 21.91 -4.36
N ILE A 160 15.33 21.69 -4.94
CA ILE A 160 16.45 22.67 -4.96
C ILE A 160 16.06 23.93 -5.77
N GLY A 161 15.31 23.75 -6.88
CA GLY A 161 14.87 24.87 -7.72
C GLY A 161 13.74 25.72 -7.13
N LEU A 162 12.98 25.19 -6.15
CA LEU A 162 11.81 25.84 -5.56
C LEU A 162 12.02 26.30 -4.11
N GLY A 163 13.23 26.16 -3.55
CA GLY A 163 13.52 26.55 -2.16
C GLY A 163 12.71 25.75 -1.15
N VAL A 164 13.21 24.58 -0.80
CA VAL A 164 12.78 23.75 0.34
C VAL A 164 11.25 23.56 0.46
N GLY A 165 10.72 22.61 -0.23
CA GLY A 165 9.36 22.12 0.01
C GLY A 165 9.31 20.63 -0.19
N ALA A 166 9.01 19.90 0.87
CA ALA A 166 8.82 18.46 0.84
C ALA A 166 7.92 18.03 -0.32
N VAL A 167 8.27 16.93 -0.99
CA VAL A 167 7.35 16.21 -1.87
C VAL A 167 6.24 15.67 -0.99
N VAL A 168 5.13 16.40 -0.91
CA VAL A 168 3.94 16.05 -0.15
C VAL A 168 2.88 15.63 -1.15
N VAL A 169 2.40 14.41 -1.02
CA VAL A 169 1.21 13.96 -1.72
C VAL A 169 0.05 14.89 -1.30
N PRO A 170 -0.67 15.54 -2.25
CA PRO A 170 -1.60 16.62 -1.92
C PRO A 170 -2.78 16.24 -1.03
N GLU A 171 -3.12 14.95 -0.95
CA GLU A 171 -4.33 14.45 -0.29
C GLU A 171 -4.16 14.15 1.21
N VAL A 172 -2.93 14.18 1.73
CA VAL A 172 -2.63 13.90 3.15
C VAL A 172 -2.09 15.13 3.88
N ARG A 173 -2.17 16.30 3.28
CA ARG A 173 -1.55 17.54 3.77
C ARG A 173 -1.90 18.04 5.17
N PRO A 174 -3.08 17.80 5.77
CA PRO A 174 -3.32 18.29 7.14
C PRO A 174 -2.57 17.50 8.24
N PHE A 175 -2.10 16.28 7.93
CA PHE A 175 -1.54 15.36 8.93
C PHE A 175 -0.13 14.84 8.56
N GLY A 176 0.51 15.48 7.57
CA GLY A 176 1.73 14.99 6.90
C GLY A 176 3.00 14.91 7.77
N ASP A 177 3.07 15.61 8.89
CA ASP A 177 4.28 15.60 9.74
C ASP A 177 4.38 14.34 10.62
N LEU A 178 3.28 13.59 10.82
CA LEU A 178 3.29 12.30 11.53
C LEU A 178 3.63 11.10 10.63
N LEU A 179 3.57 11.29 9.30
CA LEU A 179 3.83 10.25 8.29
C LEU A 179 5.22 10.35 7.64
N GLN A 180 6.14 11.15 8.17
CA GLN A 180 7.48 11.36 7.58
C GLN A 180 8.46 10.19 7.74
N THR A 181 8.01 9.00 8.05
CA THR A 181 8.88 7.84 8.18
C THR A 181 8.67 6.83 7.04
N GLY A 182 9.46 6.92 5.97
CA GLY A 182 9.69 5.82 5.02
C GLY A 182 8.49 5.38 4.13
N VAL A 183 7.27 5.56 4.59
CA VAL A 183 6.03 5.08 3.91
C VAL A 183 5.79 5.79 2.56
N GLY A 184 6.29 7.01 2.37
CA GLY A 184 6.16 7.72 1.10
C GLY A 184 6.84 7.02 -0.10
N LEU A 185 7.82 6.14 0.16
CA LEU A 185 8.48 5.36 -0.89
C LEU A 185 7.59 4.22 -1.41
N LEU A 186 6.57 3.80 -0.63
CA LEU A 186 5.64 2.73 -1.00
C LEU A 186 4.61 3.18 -2.06
N PHE A 187 4.48 4.48 -2.30
CA PHE A 187 3.48 5.08 -3.17
C PHE A 187 4.09 5.98 -4.26
N LEU A 188 5.30 5.65 -4.71
CA LEU A 188 5.90 6.36 -5.85
C LEU A 188 5.06 6.09 -7.10
N LYS A 189 4.75 7.15 -7.85
CA LYS A 189 4.09 7.05 -9.16
C LYS A 189 5.13 7.06 -10.26
N PHE A 190 5.09 6.09 -11.13
CA PHE A 190 6.01 6.00 -12.26
C PHE A 190 5.52 6.76 -13.49
N GLY A 191 6.45 7.17 -14.34
CA GLY A 191 6.12 7.79 -15.60
C GLY A 191 5.78 6.75 -16.67
N ARG A 192 5.08 7.16 -17.75
CA ARG A 192 4.69 6.25 -18.85
C ARG A 192 5.88 5.54 -19.49
N ASP A 193 7.04 6.19 -19.56
CA ASP A 193 8.24 5.58 -20.13
C ASP A 193 8.84 4.55 -19.18
N ASP A 194 8.83 4.82 -17.87
CA ASP A 194 9.25 3.88 -16.82
C ASP A 194 8.37 2.62 -16.84
N GLU A 195 7.03 2.80 -17.02
CA GLU A 195 6.07 1.70 -17.15
C GLU A 195 6.34 0.86 -18.41
N ARG A 196 6.59 1.50 -19.55
CA ARG A 196 6.90 0.82 -20.80
C ARG A 196 8.18 0.00 -20.71
N GLU A 197 9.18 0.52 -20.03
CA GLU A 197 10.43 -0.18 -19.81
C GLU A 197 10.20 -1.39 -18.88
N SER A 198 9.46 -1.22 -17.79
CA SER A 198 9.12 -2.30 -16.87
C SER A 198 8.24 -3.39 -17.51
N ASP A 199 7.30 -3.03 -18.38
CA ASP A 199 6.54 -4.01 -19.17
C ASP A 199 7.45 -4.84 -20.09
N THR A 200 8.39 -4.17 -20.77
CA THR A 200 9.35 -4.85 -21.64
C THR A 200 10.23 -5.82 -20.85
N LEU A 201 10.65 -5.44 -19.64
CA LEU A 201 11.41 -6.28 -18.74
C LEU A 201 10.56 -7.42 -18.18
N GLY A 202 9.32 -7.16 -17.82
CA GLY A 202 8.36 -8.16 -17.37
C GLY A 202 8.14 -9.27 -18.40
N VAL A 203 7.94 -8.89 -19.66
CA VAL A 203 7.85 -9.86 -20.78
C VAL A 203 9.12 -10.67 -20.90
N ARG A 204 10.29 -10.03 -20.94
CA ARG A 204 11.59 -10.70 -21.08
C ARG A 204 11.86 -11.67 -19.94
N TYR A 205 11.74 -11.22 -18.70
CA TYR A 205 11.98 -12.08 -17.52
C TYR A 205 11.00 -13.24 -17.44
N SER A 206 9.73 -13.05 -17.86
CA SER A 206 8.75 -14.13 -17.94
C SER A 206 9.19 -15.20 -18.96
N LEU A 207 9.62 -14.79 -20.16
CA LEU A 207 10.09 -15.68 -21.21
C LEU A 207 11.36 -16.43 -20.78
N GLU A 208 12.32 -15.76 -20.17
CA GLU A 208 13.54 -16.36 -19.63
C GLU A 208 13.22 -17.41 -18.55
N ALA A 209 12.27 -17.09 -17.65
CA ALA A 209 11.77 -18.00 -16.63
C ALA A 209 10.87 -19.14 -17.18
N GLY A 210 10.50 -19.08 -18.47
CA GLY A 210 9.72 -20.12 -19.15
C GLY A 210 8.21 -19.98 -19.03
N TYR A 211 7.71 -18.81 -18.67
CA TYR A 211 6.28 -18.53 -18.52
C TYR A 211 5.73 -17.73 -19.68
N ASP A 212 4.41 -17.81 -19.88
CA ASP A 212 3.70 -17.12 -20.94
C ASP A 212 3.34 -15.68 -20.55
N PRO A 213 3.98 -14.63 -21.12
CA PRO A 213 3.68 -13.25 -20.76
C PRO A 213 2.30 -12.75 -21.25
N ARG A 214 1.59 -13.51 -22.10
CA ARG A 214 0.21 -13.18 -22.48
C ARG A 214 -0.72 -13.15 -21.29
N GLU A 215 -0.41 -13.90 -20.24
CA GLU A 215 -1.16 -13.91 -18.99
C GLU A 215 -1.00 -12.62 -18.17
N MET A 216 0.15 -11.94 -18.30
CA MET A 216 0.32 -10.58 -17.77
C MET A 216 -0.61 -9.59 -18.47
N ALA A 217 -0.71 -9.67 -19.81
CA ALA A 217 -1.64 -8.82 -20.57
C ALA A 217 -3.10 -9.10 -20.19
N ALA A 218 -3.47 -10.38 -20.05
CA ALA A 218 -4.81 -10.77 -19.59
C ALA A 218 -5.14 -10.27 -18.19
N PHE A 219 -4.14 -10.21 -17.29
CA PHE A 219 -4.33 -9.65 -15.95
C PHE A 219 -4.55 -8.12 -15.98
N PHE A 220 -3.92 -7.39 -16.89
CA PHE A 220 -4.19 -5.96 -17.05
C PHE A 220 -5.64 -5.68 -17.47
N GLN A 221 -6.27 -6.56 -18.27
CA GLN A 221 -7.72 -6.46 -18.55
C GLN A 221 -8.57 -6.57 -17.28
N VAL A 222 -8.16 -7.42 -16.31
CA VAL A 222 -8.84 -7.49 -15.00
C VAL A 222 -8.72 -6.17 -14.26
N LEU A 223 -7.53 -5.59 -14.22
CA LEU A 223 -7.29 -4.29 -13.57
C LEU A 223 -8.09 -3.16 -14.23
N ASP A 224 -8.15 -3.12 -15.57
CA ASP A 224 -8.95 -2.14 -16.32
C ASP A 224 -10.44 -2.24 -15.97
N ARG A 225 -10.99 -3.45 -15.98
CA ARG A 225 -12.39 -3.70 -15.58
C ARG A 225 -12.66 -3.29 -14.12
N MET A 226 -11.68 -3.46 -13.23
CA MET A 226 -11.78 -2.98 -11.84
C MET A 226 -11.79 -1.45 -11.80
N GLY A 227 -10.92 -0.80 -12.57
CA GLY A 227 -10.85 0.66 -12.66
C GLY A 227 -12.15 1.28 -13.18
N GLU A 228 -12.75 0.70 -14.23
CA GLU A 228 -14.03 1.14 -14.78
C GLU A 228 -15.18 1.07 -13.74
N ARG A 229 -15.17 0.03 -12.88
CA ARG A 229 -16.19 -0.14 -11.83
C ARG A 229 -16.00 0.81 -10.65
N SER A 230 -14.77 1.13 -10.31
CA SER A 230 -14.44 1.94 -9.13
C SER A 230 -14.67 3.45 -9.33
N GLY A 231 -14.91 3.91 -10.56
CA GLY A 231 -15.12 5.31 -10.88
C GLY A 231 -13.93 6.20 -10.53
N SER A 232 -14.06 7.05 -9.49
CA SER A 232 -12.97 7.92 -9.04
C SER A 232 -11.92 7.23 -8.15
N ASP A 233 -12.25 6.06 -7.60
CA ASP A 233 -11.38 5.30 -6.71
C ASP A 233 -10.61 4.25 -7.51
N VAL A 234 -9.53 4.69 -8.15
CA VAL A 234 -8.66 3.81 -8.94
C VAL A 234 -8.01 2.76 -8.03
N PRO A 235 -8.05 1.45 -8.38
CA PRO A 235 -7.37 0.40 -7.62
C PRO A 235 -5.90 0.73 -7.34
N GLY A 236 -5.36 0.26 -6.21
CA GLY A 236 -4.01 0.59 -5.73
C GLY A 236 -2.91 0.49 -6.79
N TRP A 237 -2.90 -0.60 -7.58
CA TRP A 237 -1.98 -0.77 -8.72
C TRP A 237 -2.08 0.36 -9.74
N LEU A 238 -3.28 0.66 -10.25
CA LEU A 238 -3.49 1.68 -11.28
C LEU A 238 -3.15 3.09 -10.79
N SER A 239 -3.16 3.33 -9.48
CA SER A 239 -2.80 4.64 -8.90
C SER A 239 -1.29 4.89 -8.89
N THR A 240 -0.48 3.83 -8.78
CA THR A 240 0.99 3.88 -8.79
C THR A 240 1.58 3.61 -10.17
N HIS A 241 0.90 2.81 -10.99
CA HIS A 241 1.28 2.40 -12.34
C HIS A 241 0.24 2.87 -13.36
N PRO A 242 0.26 4.16 -13.77
CA PRO A 242 -0.73 4.71 -14.69
C PRO A 242 -0.64 4.00 -16.05
N GLU A 243 -1.78 3.50 -16.52
CA GLU A 243 -1.81 2.72 -17.73
C GLU A 243 -1.65 3.55 -19.02
N PRO A 244 -0.71 3.20 -19.90
CA PRO A 244 -0.79 3.56 -21.31
C PRO A 244 -1.92 2.75 -21.96
N GLN A 245 -2.82 3.41 -22.69
CA GLN A 245 -3.96 2.80 -23.40
C GLN A 245 -3.61 1.65 -24.36
N ASP A 246 -2.32 1.46 -24.66
CA ASP A 246 -1.78 0.47 -25.61
C ASP A 246 -1.01 -0.68 -24.93
N ARG A 247 -1.06 -0.77 -23.60
CA ARG A 247 -0.22 -1.68 -22.80
C ARG A 247 -0.41 -3.15 -23.17
N GLU A 248 -1.65 -3.62 -23.20
CA GLU A 248 -1.99 -4.99 -23.60
C GLU A 248 -1.48 -5.31 -25.00
N GLN A 249 -1.81 -4.47 -25.99
CA GLN A 249 -1.42 -4.70 -27.38
C GLN A 249 0.09 -4.74 -27.57
N ARG A 250 0.82 -3.89 -26.85
CA ARG A 250 2.28 -3.88 -26.89
C ARG A 250 2.88 -5.16 -26.31
N ILE A 251 2.35 -5.66 -25.21
CA ILE A 251 2.81 -6.93 -24.62
C ILE A 251 2.57 -8.07 -25.60
N LEU A 252 1.37 -8.17 -26.16
CA LEU A 252 1.04 -9.22 -27.15
C LEU A 252 1.97 -9.16 -28.36
N GLN A 253 2.25 -7.96 -28.90
CA GLN A 253 3.20 -7.79 -30.00
C GLN A 253 4.64 -8.16 -29.62
N MET A 254 5.08 -7.85 -28.41
CA MET A 254 6.39 -8.28 -27.92
C MET A 254 6.47 -9.80 -27.80
N VAL A 255 5.43 -10.46 -27.31
CA VAL A 255 5.37 -11.93 -27.24
C VAL A 255 5.43 -12.56 -28.62
N GLU A 256 4.67 -12.05 -29.60
CA GLU A 256 4.73 -12.55 -30.99
C GLU A 256 6.14 -12.50 -31.59
N THR A 257 6.91 -11.47 -31.24
CA THR A 257 8.25 -11.27 -31.81
C THR A 257 9.37 -11.95 -31.02
N GLN A 258 9.20 -12.15 -29.71
CA GLN A 258 10.26 -12.60 -28.80
C GLN A 258 10.06 -14.03 -28.27
N ALA A 259 8.80 -14.54 -28.28
CA ALA A 259 8.56 -15.88 -27.79
C ALA A 259 9.25 -16.94 -28.67
N PRO A 260 9.92 -17.91 -28.09
CA PRO A 260 10.59 -18.97 -28.85
C PRO A 260 9.54 -19.85 -29.55
N ALA A 261 9.66 -19.99 -30.88
CA ALA A 261 8.69 -20.68 -31.72
C ALA A 261 8.45 -22.17 -31.36
N ASN A 262 9.40 -22.81 -30.67
CA ASN A 262 9.39 -24.23 -30.39
C ASN A 262 9.37 -24.58 -28.89
N ARG A 263 9.06 -23.61 -28.02
CA ARG A 263 8.99 -23.82 -26.57
C ARG A 263 7.57 -23.65 -26.09
N GLU A 264 7.01 -24.65 -25.46
CA GLU A 264 5.75 -24.50 -24.72
C GLU A 264 6.02 -23.66 -23.48
N LEU A 265 5.28 -22.56 -23.35
CA LEU A 265 5.37 -21.65 -22.22
C LEU A 265 4.37 -22.08 -21.12
N ARG A 266 4.82 -22.04 -19.89
CA ARG A 266 4.02 -22.43 -18.74
C ARG A 266 2.99 -21.34 -18.41
N VAL A 267 1.74 -21.76 -18.17
CA VAL A 267 0.67 -20.92 -17.63
C VAL A 267 0.49 -21.20 -16.12
N GLY A 268 0.41 -22.45 -15.72
CA GLY A 268 0.37 -22.89 -14.32
C GLY A 268 -0.92 -22.51 -13.60
N GLU A 269 -2.09 -22.66 -14.26
CA GLU A 269 -3.39 -22.22 -13.73
C GLU A 269 -3.83 -23.04 -12.52
N GLU A 270 -3.92 -24.37 -12.62
CA GLU A 270 -4.44 -25.21 -11.54
C GLU A 270 -3.53 -25.20 -10.32
N ASP A 271 -2.20 -25.27 -10.52
CA ASP A 271 -1.21 -25.22 -9.43
C ASP A 271 -1.33 -23.91 -8.65
N PHE A 272 -1.43 -22.78 -9.36
CA PHE A 272 -1.58 -21.46 -8.73
C PHE A 272 -2.90 -21.36 -7.95
N LYS A 273 -4.04 -21.73 -8.55
CA LYS A 273 -5.34 -21.68 -7.87
C LYS A 273 -5.34 -22.48 -6.57
N ARG A 274 -4.72 -23.68 -6.57
CA ARG A 274 -4.56 -24.49 -5.36
C ARG A 274 -3.68 -23.82 -4.30
N ARG A 275 -2.67 -23.03 -4.70
CA ARG A 275 -1.81 -22.30 -3.77
C ARG A 275 -2.50 -21.14 -3.07
N ILE A 276 -3.46 -20.52 -3.74
CA ILE A 276 -4.24 -19.41 -3.17
C ILE A 276 -5.59 -19.86 -2.57
N GLU A 277 -5.91 -21.15 -2.57
CA GLU A 277 -7.10 -21.66 -1.88
C GLU A 277 -7.02 -21.37 -0.39
N GLY A 278 -8.10 -20.82 0.18
CA GLY A 278 -8.13 -20.35 1.57
C GLY A 278 -7.62 -18.90 1.76
N LEU A 279 -7.10 -18.26 0.72
CA LEU A 279 -6.66 -16.86 0.78
C LEU A 279 -7.83 -15.97 1.22
N VAL A 280 -7.57 -15.08 2.19
CA VAL A 280 -8.56 -14.10 2.64
C VAL A 280 -8.88 -13.14 1.50
N PHE A 281 -10.17 -12.99 1.18
CA PHE A 281 -10.67 -12.12 0.13
C PHE A 281 -11.31 -10.85 0.71
N GLY A 282 -10.99 -9.68 0.15
CA GLY A 282 -11.47 -8.40 0.66
C GLY A 282 -10.94 -8.05 2.05
N GLU A 283 -11.63 -7.21 2.78
CA GLU A 283 -11.26 -6.84 4.15
C GLU A 283 -11.36 -8.02 5.12
N ASN A 284 -10.45 -8.07 6.09
CA ASN A 284 -10.49 -9.09 7.14
C ASN A 284 -11.23 -8.53 8.36
N PRO A 285 -12.49 -8.94 8.63
CA PRO A 285 -13.24 -8.40 9.74
C PRO A 285 -12.68 -8.79 11.12
N ARG A 286 -11.77 -9.79 11.17
CA ARG A 286 -11.08 -10.16 12.40
C ARG A 286 -10.14 -9.04 12.87
N GLU A 287 -9.64 -8.22 11.94
CA GLU A 287 -8.80 -7.04 12.19
C GLU A 287 -9.62 -5.77 12.46
N GLY A 288 -10.93 -5.90 12.59
CA GLY A 288 -11.88 -4.83 12.88
C GLY A 288 -12.71 -4.43 11.68
N PHE A 289 -13.95 -4.01 11.95
CA PHE A 289 -14.93 -3.59 10.94
C PHE A 289 -15.90 -2.56 11.50
N MET A 290 -16.54 -1.79 10.62
CA MET A 290 -17.59 -0.86 10.98
C MET A 290 -18.96 -1.56 10.93
N ASP A 291 -19.79 -1.30 11.95
CA ASP A 291 -21.21 -1.61 12.01
C ASP A 291 -21.95 -0.30 12.29
N GLY A 292 -22.45 0.31 11.23
CA GLY A 292 -22.90 1.69 11.28
C GLY A 292 -21.76 2.64 11.67
N SER A 293 -21.93 3.37 12.78
CA SER A 293 -20.89 4.24 13.34
C SER A 293 -19.97 3.55 14.37
N ARG A 294 -20.23 2.28 14.67
CA ARG A 294 -19.48 1.51 15.67
C ARG A 294 -18.38 0.69 15.03
N PHE A 295 -17.15 0.93 15.42
CA PHE A 295 -16.03 0.07 15.12
C PHE A 295 -16.00 -1.09 16.12
N LYS A 296 -15.92 -2.32 15.60
CA LYS A 296 -15.82 -3.56 16.37
C LYS A 296 -14.54 -4.29 16.01
N HIS A 297 -13.73 -4.68 16.99
CA HIS A 297 -12.52 -5.47 16.78
C HIS A 297 -12.64 -6.84 17.45
N PRO A 298 -12.96 -7.91 16.70
CA PRO A 298 -13.22 -9.24 17.28
C PRO A 298 -12.04 -9.84 18.02
N ASP A 299 -10.83 -9.78 17.47
CA ASP A 299 -9.64 -10.43 18.05
C ASP A 299 -9.16 -9.70 19.30
N LEU A 300 -9.18 -8.36 19.30
CA LEU A 300 -8.83 -7.55 20.47
C LEU A 300 -10.02 -7.31 21.43
N ARG A 301 -11.22 -7.76 21.06
CA ARG A 301 -12.45 -7.76 21.87
C ARG A 301 -12.85 -6.39 22.41
N PHE A 302 -12.67 -5.33 21.62
CA PHE A 302 -13.17 -4.01 21.96
C PHE A 302 -14.09 -3.43 20.87
N GLN A 303 -14.84 -2.41 21.24
CA GLN A 303 -15.65 -1.59 20.35
C GLN A 303 -15.53 -0.13 20.73
N VAL A 304 -15.74 0.76 19.76
CA VAL A 304 -15.75 2.22 19.95
C VAL A 304 -16.67 2.87 18.92
N ASP A 305 -17.40 3.91 19.32
CA ASP A 305 -18.31 4.63 18.43
C ASP A 305 -17.59 5.85 17.83
N PHE A 306 -17.48 5.88 16.51
CA PHE A 306 -17.02 7.06 15.77
C PHE A 306 -18.18 7.99 15.45
N PRO A 307 -17.93 9.30 15.24
CA PRO A 307 -19.01 10.22 14.91
C PRO A 307 -19.67 9.87 13.57
N ALA A 308 -20.99 9.89 13.53
CA ALA A 308 -21.74 9.60 12.31
C ALA A 308 -21.31 10.52 11.15
N GLY A 309 -21.14 9.95 9.96
CA GLY A 309 -20.74 10.67 8.75
C GLY A 309 -19.24 11.02 8.67
N TRP A 310 -18.42 10.59 9.64
CA TRP A 310 -16.96 10.67 9.51
C TRP A 310 -16.45 9.52 8.64
N ASN A 311 -15.43 9.80 7.82
CA ASN A 311 -14.77 8.77 7.04
C ASN A 311 -13.82 7.98 7.95
N VAL A 312 -14.13 6.70 8.19
CA VAL A 312 -13.32 5.81 9.03
C VAL A 312 -12.50 4.88 8.16
N GLN A 313 -11.19 4.86 8.39
CA GLN A 313 -10.24 3.98 7.73
C GLN A 313 -9.59 3.07 8.77
N ASN A 314 -9.80 1.78 8.62
CA ASN A 314 -9.14 0.77 9.44
C ASN A 314 -7.85 0.34 8.74
N THR A 315 -6.72 0.60 9.37
CA THR A 315 -5.40 0.16 8.93
C THR A 315 -4.76 -0.68 10.02
N ARG A 316 -3.79 -1.51 9.69
CA ARG A 316 -3.13 -2.36 10.67
C ARG A 316 -2.55 -1.58 11.85
N PRO A 317 -1.84 -0.43 11.68
CA PRO A 317 -1.29 0.32 12.81
C PRO A 317 -2.31 1.15 13.56
N ALA A 318 -3.44 1.53 12.97
CA ALA A 318 -4.40 2.44 13.58
C ALA A 318 -5.74 2.49 12.86
N VAL A 319 -6.77 2.88 13.58
CA VAL A 319 -8.05 3.31 13.01
C VAL A 319 -8.07 4.83 12.97
N TYR A 320 -8.30 5.40 11.80
CA TYR A 320 -8.39 6.84 11.57
C TYR A 320 -9.81 7.23 11.22
N ALA A 321 -10.29 8.35 11.76
CA ALA A 321 -11.56 8.94 11.35
C ALA A 321 -11.36 10.42 11.02
N GLY A 322 -11.78 10.84 9.83
CA GLY A 322 -11.71 12.22 9.37
C GLY A 322 -13.08 12.87 9.34
N SER A 323 -13.18 14.14 9.78
CA SER A 323 -14.42 14.90 9.66
C SER A 323 -14.80 15.14 8.19
N PRO A 324 -16.11 15.27 7.86
CA PRO A 324 -16.54 15.59 6.50
C PRO A 324 -15.93 16.88 5.94
N GLN A 325 -15.63 17.84 6.81
CA GLN A 325 -14.99 19.12 6.47
C GLN A 325 -13.46 19.01 6.36
N ARG A 326 -12.87 17.84 6.67
CA ARG A 326 -11.44 17.58 6.67
C ARG A 326 -10.63 18.53 7.57
N ASP A 327 -11.24 19.00 8.67
CA ASP A 327 -10.64 19.94 9.62
C ASP A 327 -10.47 19.37 11.04
N ALA A 328 -10.87 18.12 11.26
CA ALA A 328 -10.67 17.37 12.50
C ALA A 328 -10.42 15.89 12.21
N ALA A 329 -9.67 15.23 13.08
CA ALA A 329 -9.39 13.81 13.00
C ALA A 329 -9.44 13.13 14.36
N ILE A 330 -9.71 11.82 14.33
CA ILE A 330 -9.56 10.90 15.46
C ILE A 330 -8.67 9.77 15.02
N GLN A 331 -7.75 9.37 15.91
CA GLN A 331 -6.87 8.23 15.73
C GLN A 331 -7.01 7.31 16.93
N LEU A 332 -7.18 6.01 16.69
CA LEU A 332 -7.15 4.96 17.69
C LEU A 332 -5.97 4.03 17.37
N THR A 333 -5.05 3.88 18.32
CA THR A 333 -3.92 2.95 18.24
C THR A 333 -3.98 1.97 19.40
N GLY A 334 -3.29 0.84 19.27
CA GLY A 334 -3.08 -0.13 20.32
C GLY A 334 -1.59 -0.46 20.45
N SER A 335 -1.08 -0.51 21.67
CA SER A 335 0.32 -0.84 21.94
C SER A 335 0.43 -1.80 23.13
N PRO A 336 1.38 -2.77 23.09
CA PRO A 336 1.64 -3.59 24.26
C PRO A 336 2.25 -2.76 25.39
N VAL A 337 1.88 -3.08 26.65
CA VAL A 337 2.40 -2.45 27.85
C VAL A 337 2.84 -3.50 28.84
N GLU A 338 3.78 -3.14 29.72
CA GLU A 338 4.18 -3.99 30.83
C GLU A 338 3.02 -4.16 31.82
N GLY A 339 2.86 -5.37 32.33
CA GLY A 339 1.81 -5.66 33.33
C GLY A 339 1.89 -4.75 34.56
N GLY A 340 0.73 -4.22 34.97
CA GLY A 340 0.63 -3.27 36.07
C GLY A 340 0.83 -1.80 35.71
N THR A 341 1.11 -1.48 34.42
CA THR A 341 1.15 -0.09 33.91
C THR A 341 -0.21 0.58 34.14
N SER A 342 -0.23 1.73 34.81
CA SER A 342 -1.46 2.52 34.94
C SER A 342 -1.71 3.36 33.67
N PRO A 343 -2.98 3.69 33.30
CA PRO A 343 -3.29 4.56 32.21
C PRO A 343 -2.60 5.92 32.26
N GLU A 344 -2.44 6.49 33.45
CA GLU A 344 -1.75 7.77 33.64
C GLU A 344 -0.24 7.68 33.38
N GLU A 345 0.42 6.61 33.86
CA GLU A 345 1.84 6.38 33.55
C GLU A 345 2.08 6.18 32.04
N HIS A 346 1.21 5.42 31.40
CA HIS A 346 1.27 5.23 29.95
C HIS A 346 1.08 6.56 29.22
N ALA A 347 0.06 7.35 29.58
CA ALA A 347 -0.19 8.68 29.03
C ALA A 347 1.05 9.60 29.18
N GLY A 348 1.66 9.63 30.35
CA GLY A 348 2.85 10.43 30.59
C GLY A 348 4.05 10.02 29.73
N ARG A 349 4.24 8.72 29.48
CA ARG A 349 5.26 8.22 28.54
C ARG A 349 4.92 8.62 27.10
N PHE A 350 3.69 8.40 26.69
CA PHE A 350 3.20 8.73 25.34
C PHE A 350 3.38 10.21 25.00
N PHE A 351 2.96 11.12 25.87
CA PHE A 351 3.09 12.56 25.63
C PHE A 351 4.56 13.00 25.51
N ARG A 352 5.44 12.44 26.35
CA ARG A 352 6.89 12.75 26.26
C ARG A 352 7.52 12.23 24.98
N GLN A 353 7.24 10.99 24.60
CA GLN A 353 7.79 10.36 23.39
C GLN A 353 7.37 11.10 22.11
N ASN A 354 6.11 11.55 22.08
CA ASN A 354 5.54 12.26 20.95
C ASN A 354 5.70 13.79 21.02
N ARG A 355 6.41 14.30 22.07
CA ARG A 355 6.65 15.74 22.27
C ARG A 355 5.37 16.56 22.29
N LEU A 356 4.30 16.01 22.90
CA LEU A 356 3.03 16.69 23.05
C LEU A 356 2.99 17.45 24.36
N GLU A 357 2.53 18.71 24.33
CA GLU A 357 2.21 19.44 25.53
C GLU A 357 0.82 19.02 26.01
N TYR A 358 0.65 18.71 27.29
CA TYR A 358 -0.62 18.25 27.83
C TYR A 358 -1.00 18.98 29.11
N GLY A 359 -2.32 19.12 29.33
CA GLY A 359 -2.87 19.75 30.53
C GLY A 359 -3.13 18.75 31.65
N THR A 360 -3.76 19.22 32.71
CA THR A 360 -4.21 18.36 33.81
C THR A 360 -5.24 17.37 33.30
N GLY A 361 -4.96 16.09 33.46
CA GLY A 361 -5.87 15.02 33.12
C GLY A 361 -6.64 14.47 34.32
N GLU A 362 -7.53 13.54 34.02
CA GLU A 362 -8.37 12.88 35.01
C GLU A 362 -8.35 11.35 34.83
N ARG A 363 -8.34 10.64 35.99
CA ARG A 363 -8.54 9.18 36.02
C ARG A 363 -10.02 8.87 35.96
N MET A 364 -10.37 7.89 35.16
CA MET A 364 -11.76 7.52 34.91
C MET A 364 -11.92 6.02 34.69
N ARG A 365 -13.13 5.56 34.48
CA ARG A 365 -13.44 4.22 33.97
C ARG A 365 -14.31 4.37 32.73
N VAL A 366 -13.95 3.60 31.68
CA VAL A 366 -14.65 3.60 30.40
C VAL A 366 -14.94 2.16 30.03
N GLY A 367 -16.22 1.80 29.79
CA GLY A 367 -16.62 0.45 29.43
C GLY A 367 -16.14 -0.65 30.40
N GLY A 368 -15.91 -0.30 31.66
CA GLY A 368 -15.38 -1.21 32.67
C GLY A 368 -13.85 -1.20 32.82
N PHE A 369 -13.11 -0.58 31.90
CA PHE A 369 -11.65 -0.47 31.91
C PHE A 369 -11.14 0.72 32.73
N SER A 370 -9.94 0.61 33.28
CA SER A 370 -9.23 1.77 33.85
C SER A 370 -8.75 2.66 32.70
N ALA A 371 -8.98 3.97 32.84
CA ALA A 371 -8.64 4.94 31.81
C ALA A 371 -8.10 6.25 32.41
N TYR A 372 -7.39 7.00 31.57
CA TYR A 372 -6.93 8.36 31.85
C TYR A 372 -7.19 9.23 30.65
N ARG A 373 -7.64 10.46 30.87
CA ARG A 373 -7.95 11.43 29.81
C ARG A 373 -7.27 12.75 30.08
N ALA A 374 -6.69 13.37 29.07
CA ALA A 374 -6.09 14.69 29.19
C ALA A 374 -6.18 15.49 27.88
N PRO A 375 -6.36 16.81 27.95
CA PRO A 375 -6.22 17.67 26.77
C PRO A 375 -4.75 17.79 26.38
N PHE A 376 -4.49 17.93 25.07
CA PHE A 376 -3.13 18.13 24.58
C PHE A 376 -3.08 19.19 23.47
N ARG A 377 -1.88 19.64 23.19
CA ARG A 377 -1.58 20.52 22.04
C ARG A 377 -0.23 20.17 21.43
N VAL A 378 -0.10 20.46 20.14
CA VAL A 378 1.15 20.29 19.42
C VAL A 378 1.30 21.41 18.38
N SER A 379 2.49 21.98 18.30
CA SER A 379 2.83 22.96 17.25
C SER A 379 3.35 22.24 16.02
N THR A 380 2.76 22.52 14.88
CA THR A 380 3.16 21.99 13.57
C THR A 380 3.57 23.13 12.65
N SER A 381 4.18 22.81 11.50
CA SER A 381 4.48 23.79 10.45
C SER A 381 3.25 24.51 9.88
N GLN A 382 2.06 23.93 10.07
CA GLN A 382 0.78 24.44 9.58
C GLN A 382 -0.06 25.13 10.67
N GLY A 383 0.40 25.16 11.92
CA GLY A 383 -0.29 25.78 13.03
C GLY A 383 -0.34 24.90 14.28
N VAL A 384 -1.09 25.39 15.27
CA VAL A 384 -1.25 24.67 16.54
C VAL A 384 -2.48 23.77 16.48
N LEU A 385 -2.30 22.50 16.72
CA LEU A 385 -3.37 21.52 16.93
C LEU A 385 -3.68 21.41 18.41
N HIS A 386 -4.96 21.34 18.73
CA HIS A 386 -5.49 21.08 20.06
C HIS A 386 -6.35 19.81 20.03
N GLY A 387 -6.29 19.01 21.08
CA GLY A 387 -7.02 17.75 21.13
C GLY A 387 -7.31 17.25 22.53
N GLU A 388 -8.05 16.15 22.56
CA GLU A 388 -8.29 15.31 23.74
C GLU A 388 -7.67 13.94 23.49
N ALA A 389 -6.97 13.42 24.47
CA ALA A 389 -6.37 12.09 24.44
C ALA A 389 -6.96 11.21 25.52
N GLY A 390 -7.43 10.03 25.15
CA GLY A 390 -7.88 8.98 26.06
C GLY A 390 -6.91 7.81 26.04
N PHE A 391 -6.58 7.27 27.20
CA PHE A 391 -5.70 6.12 27.38
C PHE A 391 -6.45 5.06 28.15
N VAL A 392 -6.66 3.88 27.57
CA VAL A 392 -7.41 2.77 28.15
C VAL A 392 -6.48 1.57 28.26
N ILE A 393 -6.45 0.91 29.43
CA ILE A 393 -5.65 -0.30 29.65
C ILE A 393 -6.57 -1.52 29.76
N ASP A 394 -6.32 -2.54 28.97
CA ASP A 394 -6.91 -3.88 29.05
C ASP A 394 -5.81 -4.94 29.09
N GLY A 395 -5.51 -5.44 30.29
CA GLY A 395 -4.43 -6.40 30.51
C GLY A 395 -3.06 -5.83 30.18
N ASP A 396 -2.43 -6.39 29.17
CA ASP A 396 -1.11 -6.01 28.65
C ASP A 396 -1.18 -5.13 27.38
N MET A 397 -2.38 -4.62 27.07
CA MET A 397 -2.60 -3.69 25.96
C MET A 397 -3.05 -2.31 26.45
N ALA A 398 -2.46 -1.28 25.88
CA ALA A 398 -2.95 0.10 25.96
C ALA A 398 -3.60 0.50 24.64
N TYR A 399 -4.70 1.23 24.73
CA TYR A 399 -5.36 1.86 23.61
C TYR A 399 -5.27 3.36 23.77
N GLU A 400 -4.76 4.04 22.73
CA GLU A 400 -4.63 5.49 22.66
C GLU A 400 -5.66 6.06 21.68
N ILE A 401 -6.57 6.88 22.18
CA ILE A 401 -7.61 7.55 21.39
C ILE A 401 -7.31 9.04 21.37
N LEU A 402 -6.87 9.57 20.23
CA LEU A 402 -6.53 10.98 20.07
C LEU A 402 -7.52 11.64 19.13
N GLY A 403 -8.29 12.60 19.65
CA GLY A 403 -9.10 13.50 18.80
C GLY A 403 -8.44 14.86 18.73
N TYR A 404 -8.23 15.42 17.53
CA TYR A 404 -7.54 16.69 17.36
C TYR A 404 -8.03 17.50 16.15
N THR A 405 -7.85 18.82 16.27
CA THR A 405 -8.20 19.80 15.25
C THR A 405 -7.37 21.06 15.43
N TYR A 406 -7.47 22.02 14.51
CA TYR A 406 -6.83 23.34 14.69
C TYR A 406 -7.43 24.09 15.89
N GLN A 407 -6.60 24.88 16.58
CA GLN A 407 -6.96 25.60 17.80
C GLN A 407 -8.29 26.36 17.71
N GLN A 408 -8.58 27.01 16.57
CA GLN A 408 -9.81 27.79 16.37
C GLN A 408 -11.08 26.92 16.36
N ARG A 409 -10.98 25.64 16.02
CA ARG A 409 -12.08 24.69 15.91
C ARG A 409 -12.23 23.81 17.15
N TYR A 410 -11.25 23.80 18.06
CA TYR A 410 -11.21 22.88 19.19
C TYR A 410 -12.50 22.87 20.03
N ARG A 411 -13.07 24.07 20.34
CA ARG A 411 -14.30 24.15 21.12
C ARG A 411 -15.49 23.45 20.45
N GLN A 412 -15.53 23.45 19.10
CA GLN A 412 -16.59 22.80 18.31
C GLN A 412 -16.51 21.28 18.41
N TYR A 413 -15.30 20.71 18.39
CA TYR A 413 -15.08 19.27 18.31
C TYR A 413 -14.80 18.60 19.66
N ARG A 414 -14.52 19.38 20.71
CA ARG A 414 -14.13 18.85 22.02
C ARG A 414 -15.09 17.78 22.55
N SER A 415 -16.40 18.05 22.53
CA SER A 415 -17.41 17.08 23.00
C SER A 415 -17.44 15.82 22.16
N THR A 416 -17.20 15.93 20.85
CA THR A 416 -17.11 14.79 19.93
C THR A 416 -15.92 13.90 20.31
N PHE A 417 -14.74 14.48 20.51
CA PHE A 417 -13.55 13.73 20.92
C PHE A 417 -13.73 13.00 22.25
N LEU A 418 -14.30 13.69 23.24
CA LEU A 418 -14.62 13.10 24.53
C LEU A 418 -15.62 11.95 24.40
N GLY A 419 -16.65 12.12 23.58
CA GLY A 419 -17.66 11.08 23.32
C GLY A 419 -17.08 9.81 22.72
N VAL A 420 -16.08 9.91 21.86
CA VAL A 420 -15.39 8.74 21.29
C VAL A 420 -14.60 8.00 22.39
N VAL A 421 -13.85 8.73 23.22
CA VAL A 421 -13.15 8.13 24.35
C VAL A 421 -14.12 7.43 25.31
N ASP A 422 -15.23 8.08 25.63
CA ASP A 422 -16.24 7.58 26.56
C ASP A 422 -17.00 6.35 26.02
N SER A 423 -17.03 6.16 24.70
CA SER A 423 -17.69 5.03 24.02
C SER A 423 -16.88 3.73 23.99
N PHE A 424 -15.58 3.79 24.32
CA PHE A 424 -14.73 2.59 24.31
C PHE A 424 -15.28 1.54 25.28
N ALA A 425 -15.50 0.32 24.81
CA ALA A 425 -16.07 -0.75 25.61
C ALA A 425 -15.60 -2.13 25.16
N ARG A 426 -15.79 -3.12 26.00
CA ARG A 426 -15.58 -4.53 25.65
C ARG A 426 -16.62 -4.97 24.60
N LEU A 427 -16.16 -5.61 23.54
CA LEU A 427 -17.03 -6.26 22.58
C LEU A 427 -17.58 -7.55 23.20
N THR A 428 -18.90 -7.62 23.31
CA THR A 428 -19.62 -8.78 23.88
C THR A 428 -20.61 -9.39 22.90
N ASP A 429 -20.83 -8.72 21.76
CA ASP A 429 -21.69 -9.20 20.70
C ASP A 429 -21.11 -10.49 20.09
N ARG A 430 -21.87 -11.59 20.24
CA ARG A 430 -21.43 -12.92 19.82
C ARG A 430 -21.25 -13.03 18.31
N GLU A 431 -22.15 -12.46 17.53
CA GLU A 431 -22.08 -12.48 16.09
C GLU A 431 -20.83 -11.76 15.59
N ALA A 432 -20.54 -10.60 16.14
CA ALA A 432 -19.32 -9.87 15.83
C ALA A 432 -18.05 -10.63 16.25
N LEU A 433 -18.07 -11.30 17.41
CA LEU A 433 -16.92 -12.08 17.89
C LEU A 433 -16.64 -13.34 17.06
N GLU A 434 -17.67 -13.93 16.43
CA GLU A 434 -17.60 -15.14 15.61
C GLU A 434 -17.47 -14.86 14.11
N VAL A 435 -17.45 -13.59 13.69
CA VAL A 435 -17.37 -13.20 12.28
C VAL A 435 -16.17 -13.85 11.59
N GLN A 436 -16.38 -14.38 10.39
CA GLN A 436 -15.33 -15.01 9.58
C GLN A 436 -14.97 -14.14 8.38
N PRO A 437 -13.69 -14.11 7.98
CA PRO A 437 -13.30 -13.46 6.72
C PRO A 437 -13.85 -14.25 5.53
N HIS A 438 -14.14 -13.56 4.45
CA HIS A 438 -14.33 -14.18 3.16
C HIS A 438 -13.03 -14.84 2.71
N ARG A 439 -13.13 -16.03 2.10
CA ARG A 439 -11.97 -16.79 1.61
C ARG A 439 -12.20 -17.31 0.21
N ILE A 440 -11.15 -17.39 -0.57
CA ILE A 440 -11.18 -18.06 -1.87
C ILE A 440 -11.32 -19.56 -1.64
N VAL A 441 -12.30 -20.17 -2.30
CA VAL A 441 -12.53 -21.61 -2.37
C VAL A 441 -12.58 -22.03 -3.84
N LEU A 442 -12.14 -23.22 -4.15
CA LEU A 442 -12.14 -23.73 -5.51
C LEU A 442 -13.38 -24.57 -5.78
N TYR A 443 -14.13 -24.18 -6.80
CA TYR A 443 -15.28 -24.93 -7.29
C TYR A 443 -14.93 -25.63 -8.60
N ARG A 444 -15.06 -26.96 -8.65
CA ARG A 444 -14.86 -27.75 -9.88
C ARG A 444 -16.17 -27.87 -10.65
N VAL A 445 -16.19 -27.33 -11.86
CA VAL A 445 -17.35 -27.35 -12.74
C VAL A 445 -17.71 -28.80 -13.11
N PRO A 446 -18.96 -29.28 -12.85
CA PRO A 446 -19.31 -30.67 -13.04
C PRO A 446 -19.63 -31.06 -14.49
N GLY A 447 -19.90 -30.08 -15.36
CA GLY A 447 -20.24 -30.28 -16.77
C GLY A 447 -20.22 -28.94 -17.51
N PRO A 448 -20.22 -28.93 -18.86
CA PRO A 448 -20.22 -27.68 -19.62
C PRO A 448 -21.41 -26.80 -19.27
N MET A 449 -21.18 -25.54 -18.93
CA MET A 449 -22.21 -24.55 -18.60
C MET A 449 -21.69 -23.13 -18.72
N THR A 450 -22.54 -22.13 -18.56
CA THR A 450 -22.05 -20.74 -18.45
C THR A 450 -21.38 -20.50 -17.11
N ALA A 451 -20.45 -19.55 -17.06
CA ALA A 451 -19.77 -19.17 -15.80
C ALA A 451 -20.80 -18.69 -14.76
N GLY A 452 -21.83 -17.92 -15.17
CA GLY A 452 -22.91 -17.48 -14.30
C GLY A 452 -23.66 -18.66 -13.68
N ASP A 453 -24.04 -19.67 -14.48
CA ASP A 453 -24.70 -20.87 -13.97
C ASP A 453 -23.79 -21.69 -13.04
N ALA A 454 -22.48 -21.74 -13.35
CA ALA A 454 -21.52 -22.43 -12.50
C ALA A 454 -21.40 -21.75 -11.12
N PHE A 455 -21.38 -20.40 -11.06
CA PHE A 455 -21.35 -19.66 -9.80
C PHE A 455 -22.64 -19.86 -9.00
N LEU A 456 -23.82 -19.75 -9.63
CA LEU A 456 -25.09 -20.05 -8.94
C LEU A 456 -25.13 -21.49 -8.39
N ARG A 457 -24.63 -22.43 -9.17
CA ARG A 457 -24.58 -23.84 -8.76
C ARG A 457 -23.60 -24.11 -7.64
N SER A 458 -22.55 -23.30 -7.50
CA SER A 458 -21.60 -23.38 -6.38
C SER A 458 -22.17 -22.83 -5.07
N GLY A 459 -23.36 -22.21 -5.10
CA GLY A 459 -23.99 -21.59 -3.94
C GLY A 459 -23.81 -20.08 -3.83
N ALA A 460 -23.20 -19.45 -4.84
CA ALA A 460 -23.14 -17.99 -4.90
C ALA A 460 -24.53 -17.41 -5.18
N ASP A 461 -24.77 -16.23 -4.65
CA ASP A 461 -25.97 -15.45 -4.95
C ASP A 461 -25.83 -14.65 -6.26
N GLN A 462 -26.98 -14.18 -6.77
CA GLN A 462 -27.04 -13.44 -8.04
C GLN A 462 -26.24 -12.13 -7.99
N GLU A 463 -26.13 -11.49 -6.83
CA GLU A 463 -25.43 -10.22 -6.65
C GLU A 463 -23.90 -10.39 -6.72
N SER A 464 -23.40 -11.55 -6.29
CA SER A 464 -21.97 -11.88 -6.32
C SER A 464 -21.45 -12.29 -7.71
N ILE A 465 -22.33 -12.58 -8.70
CA ILE A 465 -21.88 -13.08 -10.01
C ILE A 465 -20.90 -12.13 -10.69
N GLU A 466 -21.16 -10.84 -10.64
CA GLU A 466 -20.32 -9.85 -11.28
C GLU A 466 -18.91 -9.82 -10.67
N ASP A 467 -18.80 -9.90 -9.35
CA ASP A 467 -17.52 -9.97 -8.65
C ASP A 467 -16.78 -11.27 -8.94
N LEU A 468 -17.50 -12.41 -8.96
CA LEU A 468 -16.92 -13.70 -9.28
C LEU A 468 -16.47 -13.81 -10.75
N THR A 469 -17.18 -13.18 -11.68
CA THR A 469 -16.73 -13.08 -13.08
C THR A 469 -15.45 -12.28 -13.21
N LEU A 470 -15.34 -11.16 -12.50
CA LEU A 470 -14.13 -10.36 -12.45
C LEU A 470 -12.96 -11.14 -11.82
N LEU A 471 -13.21 -11.80 -10.68
CA LEU A 471 -12.24 -12.61 -9.96
C LEU A 471 -11.64 -13.73 -10.83
N ASN A 472 -12.42 -14.31 -11.73
CA ASN A 472 -12.00 -15.39 -12.64
C ASN A 472 -11.62 -14.92 -14.04
N ASN A 473 -11.62 -13.62 -14.31
CA ASN A 473 -11.43 -13.01 -15.63
C ASN A 473 -12.36 -13.62 -16.70
N LEU A 474 -13.62 -13.79 -16.36
CA LEU A 474 -14.67 -14.34 -17.21
C LEU A 474 -15.79 -13.31 -17.42
N ARG A 475 -16.71 -13.65 -18.31
CA ARG A 475 -18.04 -13.01 -18.43
C ARG A 475 -19.07 -14.03 -17.94
N ALA A 476 -20.23 -13.57 -17.48
CA ALA A 476 -21.28 -14.46 -17.00
C ALA A 476 -21.76 -15.45 -18.06
N ASP A 477 -21.73 -15.03 -19.35
CA ASP A 477 -22.10 -15.83 -20.52
C ASP A 477 -20.96 -16.70 -21.08
N SER A 478 -19.74 -16.63 -20.53
CA SER A 478 -18.60 -17.45 -20.94
C SER A 478 -18.89 -18.92 -20.69
N LEU A 479 -18.67 -19.77 -21.69
CA LEU A 479 -18.74 -21.22 -21.54
C LEU A 479 -17.52 -21.73 -20.74
N VAL A 480 -17.76 -22.56 -19.76
CA VAL A 480 -16.74 -23.25 -18.95
C VAL A 480 -16.94 -24.76 -19.07
N GLU A 481 -15.82 -25.45 -19.30
CA GLU A 481 -15.82 -26.89 -19.52
C GLU A 481 -15.89 -27.67 -18.19
N ALA A 482 -16.32 -28.92 -18.28
CA ALA A 482 -16.28 -29.87 -17.15
C ALA A 482 -14.85 -29.99 -16.62
N GLY A 483 -14.69 -29.93 -15.29
CA GLY A 483 -13.39 -30.01 -14.63
C GLY A 483 -12.68 -28.69 -14.44
N THR A 484 -13.10 -27.60 -15.09
CA THR A 484 -12.56 -26.25 -14.84
C THR A 484 -12.64 -25.90 -13.36
N LEU A 485 -11.54 -25.38 -12.79
CA LEU A 485 -11.52 -24.85 -11.44
C LEU A 485 -11.85 -23.35 -11.47
N LEU A 486 -12.94 -22.97 -10.82
CA LEU A 486 -13.33 -21.58 -10.62
C LEU A 486 -13.05 -21.17 -9.18
N LYS A 487 -12.61 -19.92 -9.00
CA LYS A 487 -12.54 -19.30 -7.68
C LYS A 487 -13.93 -18.81 -7.29
N ILE A 488 -14.40 -19.22 -6.15
CA ILE A 488 -15.58 -18.70 -5.47
C ILE A 488 -15.18 -18.12 -4.12
N VAL A 489 -16.09 -17.43 -3.45
CA VAL A 489 -15.84 -16.80 -2.16
C VAL A 489 -16.81 -17.34 -1.12
N GLU A 490 -16.30 -17.81 0.00
CA GLU A 490 -17.09 -18.29 1.14
C GLU A 490 -16.67 -17.57 2.45
N PRO A 491 -17.64 -17.20 3.31
CA PRO A 491 -19.07 -17.16 3.04
C PRO A 491 -19.40 -16.25 1.85
N PRO A 492 -20.57 -16.39 1.19
CA PRO A 492 -20.97 -15.56 0.05
C PRO A 492 -20.87 -14.07 0.35
N LEU A 493 -20.50 -13.26 -0.65
CA LEU A 493 -20.25 -11.83 -0.48
C LEU A 493 -21.48 -11.05 0.01
N SER A 494 -22.69 -11.48 -0.36
CA SER A 494 -23.95 -10.88 0.10
C SER A 494 -24.28 -11.12 1.58
N ALA A 495 -23.66 -12.12 2.21
CA ALA A 495 -23.91 -12.42 3.61
C ALA A 495 -23.59 -11.26 4.57
N ARG A 496 -22.95 -10.19 4.09
CA ARG A 496 -22.65 -8.94 4.82
C ARG A 496 -23.40 -7.71 4.35
N ALA A 497 -24.17 -7.80 3.28
CA ALA A 497 -24.91 -6.63 2.74
C ALA A 497 -26.02 -6.09 3.68
N GLY A 498 -26.14 -6.64 4.91
CA GLY A 498 -27.00 -6.10 5.97
C GLY A 498 -26.36 -4.99 6.82
N SER A 499 -25.06 -4.66 6.66
CA SER A 499 -24.44 -3.53 7.32
C SER A 499 -24.15 -2.45 6.26
N ASP A 500 -25.03 -1.44 6.22
CA ASP A 500 -24.93 -0.26 5.35
C ASP A 500 -23.54 0.38 5.47
N ASN A 501 -22.66 0.09 4.50
CA ASN A 501 -21.53 0.94 4.22
C ASN A 501 -21.93 1.75 2.96
N PRO A 502 -22.15 3.07 3.03
CA PRO A 502 -22.40 3.88 1.84
C PRO A 502 -21.14 3.81 0.98
N ARG A 503 -21.32 3.34 -0.25
CA ARG A 503 -20.33 3.27 -1.33
C ARG A 503 -19.68 4.62 -1.62
#